data_afde0cd75231347adcd9383e18a831bb
#
_entry.id   afde0cd75231347adcd9383e18a831bb
#
_cell.length_a   1.000
_cell.length_b   1.000
_cell.length_c   1.000
_cell.angle_alpha   90.00
_cell.angle_beta   90.00
_cell.angle_gamma   90.00
#
_symmetry.space_group_name_H-M   'P 1'
#
loop_
_entity.id
_entity.type
_entity.pdbx_description
1 polymer ?
#
loop_
_entity_poly.entity_id
_entity_poly.type
_entity_poly.pdbx_seq_one_letter_code
_entity_poly.pdbx_strand_id
1 'polypeptide(L)'
;MNSIHDITDYIILRVKSEDRFASLINLKLQKLLYYVQAWSYGINKKPMFDGEFEAWIHGPVNREIYNRFNSTKYLYSEINIDDCMNHNVSLSSEDAEFIDFILENY
;
A
#
# COMPACT_ATOMS: atom_id res chain seq x y z
N MET A 1 -12.14 7.55 7.95
CA MET A 1 -10.94 7.46 7.08
C MET A 1 -10.17 6.20 7.45
N ASN A 2 -9.58 5.53 6.47
CA ASN A 2 -8.84 4.29 6.72
C ASN A 2 -7.49 4.55 7.36
N SER A 3 -7.01 3.59 8.15
CA SER A 3 -5.62 3.58 8.58
C SER A 3 -4.73 3.21 7.39
N ILE A 4 -3.57 3.86 7.26
CA ILE A 4 -2.59 3.49 6.22
C ILE A 4 -2.15 2.03 6.38
N HIS A 5 -2.13 1.51 7.59
CA HIS A 5 -1.79 0.10 7.84
C HIS A 5 -2.83 -0.85 7.26
N ASP A 6 -4.11 -0.50 7.36
CA ASP A 6 -5.19 -1.30 6.76
C ASP A 6 -5.08 -1.30 5.23
N ILE A 7 -4.81 -0.15 4.63
CA ILE A 7 -4.62 -0.05 3.19
C ILE A 7 -3.39 -0.87 2.77
N THR A 8 -2.31 -0.79 3.53
CA THR A 8 -1.09 -1.56 3.28
C THR A 8 -1.38 -3.06 3.30
N ASP A 9 -2.05 -3.54 4.35
CA ASP A 9 -2.40 -4.96 4.48
C ASP A 9 -3.31 -5.41 3.35
N TYR A 10 -4.29 -4.58 2.97
CA TYR A 10 -5.17 -4.89 1.84
C TYR A 10 -4.37 -5.07 0.54
N ILE A 11 -3.42 -4.16 0.27
CA ILE A 11 -2.59 -4.24 -0.94
C ILE A 11 -1.77 -5.53 -0.93
N ILE A 12 -1.11 -5.85 0.19
CA ILE A 12 -0.31 -7.07 0.31
C ILE A 12 -1.17 -8.31 0.02
N LEU A 13 -2.31 -8.42 0.69
CA LEU A 13 -3.21 -9.56 0.54
C LEU A 13 -3.76 -9.65 -0.88
N ARG A 14 -4.15 -8.52 -1.47
CA ARG A 14 -4.71 -8.49 -2.81
C ARG A 14 -3.70 -8.90 -3.87
N VAL A 15 -2.48 -8.37 -3.79
CA VAL A 15 -1.42 -8.73 -4.74
C VAL A 15 -1.06 -10.21 -4.64
N LYS A 16 -0.94 -10.72 -3.42
CA LYS A 16 -0.50 -12.11 -3.19
C LYS A 16 -1.63 -13.14 -3.31
N SER A 17 -2.90 -12.73 -3.28
CA SER A 17 -4.02 -13.66 -3.37
C SER A 17 -4.20 -14.25 -4.77
N GLU A 18 -3.91 -13.46 -5.80
CA GLU A 18 -4.01 -13.94 -7.19
C GLU A 18 -2.79 -14.76 -7.58
N ASP A 19 -1.61 -14.33 -7.13
CA ASP A 19 -0.36 -15.02 -7.37
C ASP A 19 0.57 -14.77 -6.18
N ARG A 20 0.69 -15.76 -5.30
CA ARG A 20 1.53 -15.61 -4.11
C ARG A 20 3.02 -15.47 -4.45
N PHE A 21 3.41 -15.79 -5.68
CA PHE A 21 4.77 -15.59 -6.17
C PHE A 21 4.97 -14.26 -6.87
N ALA A 22 3.91 -13.46 -6.99
CA ALA A 22 4.03 -12.12 -7.56
C ALA A 22 5.01 -11.29 -6.73
N SER A 23 5.89 -10.57 -7.41
CA SER A 23 6.86 -9.73 -6.72
C SER A 23 6.20 -8.47 -6.15
N LEU A 24 6.49 -8.20 -4.89
CA LEU A 24 6.05 -6.97 -4.24
C LEU A 24 7.17 -6.51 -3.32
N ILE A 25 8.14 -5.79 -3.87
CA ILE A 25 9.20 -5.22 -3.03
C ILE A 25 8.68 -4.00 -2.27
N ASN A 26 9.31 -3.70 -1.14
CA ASN A 26 8.90 -2.59 -0.27
C ASN A 26 8.81 -1.26 -1.04
N LEU A 27 9.77 -0.99 -1.93
CA LEU A 27 9.76 0.23 -2.74
C LEU A 27 8.49 0.32 -3.60
N LYS A 28 8.06 -0.80 -4.21
CA LYS A 28 6.83 -0.83 -5.01
C LYS A 28 5.60 -0.64 -4.15
N LEU A 29 5.57 -1.23 -2.96
CA LEU A 29 4.48 -1.04 -2.01
C LEU A 29 4.31 0.46 -1.68
N GLN A 30 5.41 1.16 -1.42
CA GLN A 30 5.37 2.60 -1.17
C GLN A 30 4.81 3.37 -2.37
N LYS A 31 5.19 3.00 -3.59
CA LYS A 31 4.67 3.64 -4.80
C LYS A 31 3.18 3.39 -4.98
N LEU A 32 2.72 2.16 -4.72
CA LEU A 32 1.29 1.84 -4.80
C LEU A 32 0.47 2.63 -3.79
N LEU A 33 0.96 2.76 -2.56
CA LEU A 33 0.31 3.59 -1.54
C LEU A 33 0.24 5.05 -1.99
N TYR A 34 1.31 5.56 -2.59
CA TYR A 34 1.33 6.92 -3.11
C TYR A 34 0.29 7.10 -4.22
N TYR A 35 0.20 6.16 -5.15
CA TYR A 35 -0.78 6.25 -6.25
C TYR A 35 -2.21 6.18 -5.73
N VAL A 36 -2.49 5.30 -4.77
CA VAL A 36 -3.82 5.22 -4.15
C VAL A 36 -4.20 6.57 -3.55
N GLN A 37 -3.30 7.19 -2.81
CA GLN A 37 -3.58 8.48 -2.17
C GLN A 37 -3.72 9.60 -3.20
N ALA A 38 -2.82 9.66 -4.17
CA ALA A 38 -2.83 10.71 -5.19
C ALA A 38 -4.10 10.65 -6.04
N TRP A 39 -4.49 9.44 -6.48
CA TRP A 39 -5.71 9.26 -7.26
C TRP A 39 -6.97 9.52 -6.45
N SER A 40 -6.97 9.18 -5.16
CA SER A 40 -8.09 9.50 -4.29
C SER A 40 -8.30 11.01 -4.19
N TYR A 41 -7.22 11.77 -4.01
CA TYR A 41 -7.32 13.22 -4.04
C TYR A 41 -7.79 13.74 -5.40
N GLY A 42 -7.26 13.19 -6.48
CA GLY A 42 -7.58 13.65 -7.83
C GLY A 42 -9.02 13.37 -8.24
N ILE A 43 -9.53 12.20 -7.94
CA ILE A 43 -10.86 11.75 -8.39
C ILE A 43 -11.92 12.03 -7.34
N ASN A 44 -11.68 11.63 -6.09
CA ASN A 44 -12.67 11.68 -5.01
C ASN A 44 -12.59 12.94 -4.18
N LYS A 45 -11.57 13.76 -4.40
CA LYS A 45 -11.34 15.03 -3.69
C LYS A 45 -11.15 14.85 -2.18
N LYS A 46 -10.69 13.68 -1.78
CA LYS A 46 -10.43 13.36 -0.37
C LYS A 46 -9.34 12.30 -0.25
N PRO A 47 -8.62 12.24 0.88
CA PRO A 47 -7.62 11.21 1.08
C PRO A 47 -8.27 9.85 1.32
N MET A 48 -7.57 8.78 0.90
CA MET A 48 -7.96 7.42 1.22
C MET A 48 -7.58 7.06 2.65
N PHE A 49 -6.48 7.62 3.13
CA PHE A 49 -5.95 7.38 4.48
C PHE A 49 -5.26 8.64 4.99
N ASP A 50 -4.98 8.70 6.29
CA ASP A 50 -4.24 9.79 6.90
C ASP A 50 -2.74 9.47 6.80
N GLY A 51 -1.99 10.30 6.11
CA GLY A 51 -0.57 10.12 5.94
C GLY A 51 0.03 11.02 4.87
N GLU A 52 1.32 11.26 4.97
CA GLU A 52 2.07 12.11 4.08
C GLU A 52 3.22 11.33 3.45
N PHE A 53 3.72 11.83 2.31
CA PHE A 53 4.83 11.21 1.60
C PHE A 53 6.00 12.19 1.48
N GLU A 54 7.21 11.65 1.64
CA GLU A 54 8.45 12.38 1.42
C GLU A 54 9.02 11.98 0.06
N ALA A 55 9.69 12.91 -0.59
CA ALA A 55 10.36 12.65 -1.87
C ALA A 55 11.77 12.13 -1.60
N TRP A 56 11.94 10.81 -1.64
CA TRP A 56 13.25 10.18 -1.49
C TRP A 56 13.84 9.90 -2.87
N ILE A 57 15.14 9.58 -2.91
CA ILE A 57 15.86 9.42 -4.17
C ILE A 57 15.26 8.35 -5.09
N HIS A 58 14.67 7.30 -4.53
CA HIS A 58 14.08 6.21 -5.31
C HIS A 58 12.55 6.30 -5.45
N GLY A 59 11.93 7.36 -4.95
CA GLY A 59 10.51 7.59 -5.06
C GLY A 59 9.86 8.06 -3.77
N PRO A 60 8.53 8.18 -3.77
CA PRO A 60 7.80 8.64 -2.60
C PRO A 60 7.83 7.60 -1.48
N VAL A 61 7.97 8.07 -0.24
CA VAL A 61 8.02 7.21 0.95
C VAL A 61 7.13 7.80 2.03
N ASN A 62 6.21 6.98 2.55
CA ASN A 62 5.49 7.29 3.77
C ASN A 62 6.35 6.81 4.94
N ARG A 63 6.68 7.72 5.86
CA ARG A 63 7.60 7.42 6.96
C ARG A 63 7.05 6.37 7.91
N GLU A 64 5.75 6.36 8.15
CA GLU A 64 5.13 5.40 9.06
C GLU A 64 5.25 3.97 8.53
N ILE A 65 5.04 3.77 7.24
CA ILE A 65 5.19 2.46 6.60
C ILE A 65 6.67 2.09 6.50
N TYR A 66 7.54 3.05 6.22
CA TYR A 66 8.98 2.81 6.24
C TYR A 66 9.42 2.26 7.62
N ASN A 67 8.96 2.91 8.69
CA ASN A 67 9.30 2.49 10.05
C ASN A 67 8.72 1.12 10.41
N ARG A 68 7.55 0.77 9.87
CA ARG A 68 6.93 -0.53 10.08
C ARG A 68 7.84 -1.68 9.63
N PHE A 69 8.56 -1.51 8.50
CA PHE A 69 9.40 -2.57 7.94
C PHE A 69 10.89 -2.38 8.18
N ASN A 70 11.30 -1.26 8.73
CA ASN A 70 12.68 -0.82 8.81
C ASN A 70 13.61 -1.82 9.56
N SER A 71 13.11 -2.53 10.58
CA SER A 71 13.93 -3.50 11.33
C SER A 71 14.08 -4.85 10.63
N THR A 72 13.24 -5.16 9.63
CA THR A 72 13.19 -6.47 8.99
C THR A 72 13.34 -6.42 7.48
N LYS A 73 12.99 -5.30 6.85
CA LYS A 73 12.94 -5.16 5.39
C LYS A 73 13.60 -3.87 4.95
N TYR A 74 14.34 -3.94 3.83
CA TYR A 74 14.87 -2.77 3.13
C TYR A 74 13.95 -2.40 1.97
N LEU A 75 14.24 -1.30 1.27
CA LEU A 75 13.40 -0.85 0.15
C LEU A 75 13.28 -1.89 -0.97
N TYR A 76 14.34 -2.68 -1.18
CA TYR A 76 14.33 -3.71 -2.23
C TYR A 76 13.94 -5.09 -1.73
N SER A 77 13.60 -5.21 -0.44
CA SER A 77 13.19 -6.50 0.13
C SER A 77 11.78 -6.86 -0.31
N GLU A 78 11.55 -8.15 -0.53
CA GLU A 78 10.23 -8.68 -0.86
C GLU A 78 9.31 -8.62 0.35
N ILE A 79 8.08 -8.15 0.14
CA ILE A 79 7.03 -8.13 1.16
C ILE A 79 6.14 -9.36 0.92
N ASN A 80 5.82 -10.07 1.97
CA ASN A 80 5.04 -11.31 1.90
C ASN A 80 3.77 -11.21 2.73
N ILE A 81 2.90 -12.19 2.57
CA ILE A 81 1.63 -12.27 3.35
C ILE A 81 1.92 -12.24 4.85
N ASP A 82 3.01 -12.87 5.29
CA ASP A 82 3.38 -12.88 6.72
C ASP A 82 3.72 -11.50 7.27
N ASP A 83 3.97 -10.52 6.41
CA ASP A 83 4.25 -9.15 6.84
C ASP A 83 2.97 -8.35 7.15
N CYS A 84 1.79 -8.89 6.91
CA CYS A 84 0.54 -8.25 7.27
C CYS A 84 0.37 -8.16 8.77
N MET A 85 -0.13 -7.04 9.25
CA MET A 85 -0.52 -6.87 10.65
C MET A 85 -1.90 -7.48 10.91
N ASN A 86 -2.79 -7.38 9.94
CA ASN A 86 -4.14 -7.91 10.02
C ASN A 86 -4.47 -8.70 8.75
N HIS A 87 -4.48 -10.03 8.85
CA HIS A 87 -4.77 -10.91 7.72
C HIS A 87 -6.25 -10.94 7.33
N ASN A 88 -7.11 -10.30 8.12
CA ASN A 88 -8.56 -10.25 7.88
C ASN A 88 -9.03 -8.81 7.67
N VAL A 89 -8.15 -7.94 7.16
CA VAL A 89 -8.50 -6.55 6.92
C VAL A 89 -9.69 -6.46 5.97
N SER A 90 -10.63 -5.58 6.30
CA SER A 90 -11.84 -5.36 5.53
C SER A 90 -12.03 -3.88 5.29
N LEU A 91 -12.24 -3.52 4.03
CA LEU A 91 -12.53 -2.16 3.61
C LEU A 91 -13.96 -2.09 3.09
N SER A 92 -14.51 -0.87 2.95
CA SER A 92 -15.78 -0.71 2.27
C SER A 92 -15.65 -1.20 0.84
N SER A 93 -16.76 -1.64 0.24
CA SER A 93 -16.77 -2.09 -1.15
C SER A 93 -16.25 -1.01 -2.09
N GLU A 94 -16.63 0.23 -1.85
CA GLU A 94 -16.19 1.37 -2.67
C GLU A 94 -14.67 1.55 -2.60
N ASP A 95 -14.11 1.54 -1.41
CA ASP A 95 -12.67 1.72 -1.23
C ASP A 95 -11.90 0.53 -1.80
N ALA A 96 -12.37 -0.69 -1.57
CA ALA A 96 -11.74 -1.88 -2.11
C ALA A 96 -11.72 -1.87 -3.64
N GLU A 97 -12.83 -1.52 -4.28
CA GLU A 97 -12.91 -1.43 -5.73
C GLU A 97 -11.98 -0.36 -6.28
N PHE A 98 -11.87 0.78 -5.60
CA PHE A 98 -10.99 1.85 -6.01
C PHE A 98 -9.53 1.40 -5.98
N ILE A 99 -9.12 0.75 -4.89
CA ILE A 99 -7.74 0.24 -4.75
C ILE A 99 -7.46 -0.83 -5.79
N ASP A 100 -8.40 -1.75 -6.02
CA ASP A 100 -8.24 -2.78 -7.03
C ASP A 100 -8.03 -2.18 -8.42
N PHE A 101 -8.74 -1.10 -8.74
CA PHE A 101 -8.55 -0.38 -10.00
C PHE A 101 -7.12 0.17 -10.10
N ILE A 102 -6.60 0.77 -9.03
CA ILE A 102 -5.24 1.29 -9.01
C ILE A 102 -4.24 0.15 -9.22
N LEU A 103 -4.42 -0.97 -8.52
CA LEU A 103 -3.50 -2.11 -8.61
C LEU A 103 -3.47 -2.73 -10.02
N GLU A 104 -4.59 -2.71 -10.73
CA GLU A 104 -4.66 -3.21 -12.10
C GLU A 104 -3.88 -2.34 -13.09
N ASN A 105 -3.66 -1.06 -12.78
CA ASN A 105 -3.03 -0.10 -13.66
C ASN A 105 -1.57 0.17 -13.33
N TYR A 106 -1.09 -0.34 -12.26
CA TYR A 106 0.28 -0.18 -11.81
C TYR A 106 0.83 -1.50 -11.26
#